data_67405e4f07036447de7fa99f6d3265d8
#
_entry.id   67405e4f07036447de7fa99f6d3265d8
#
_cell.length_a   1.000
_cell.length_b   1.000
_cell.length_c   1.000
_cell.angle_alpha   90.00
_cell.angle_beta   90.00
_cell.angle_gamma   90.00
#
_symmetry.space_group_name_H-M   'P 1'
#
loop_
_entity.id
_entity.type
_entity.pdbx_description
1 polymer ?
#
loop_
_entity_poly.entity_id
_entity_poly.type
_entity_poly.pdbx_seq_one_letter_code
_entity_poly.pdbx_strand_id
1 'polypeptide(L)'
;MVSLKTKILITLAGGFIFCDKTQGQNTDIIPLVEIPAGSFYMGSNGDGENFDESPVHKVHITHPFKMGRTEITNAQYELFRPEHHKLRGKNNVSRNDDDAVVNISYQDAVDFCKWLSKKEGKAYRLPTEAEWEYACRAGTYTLYYTGDGLPASMCRNQVVARDYKPVSLLVGQTAPNAFGLYDMHGNVEEWCSDWYGPYDAAEQTDPVGPSDGLYRVTRGGSHHTPVEYLRSANRMGMIPEDRQSLTGFRVVQSDYPLQKATQDMNTPIFLEPIPFVVKPTLNTVPFYLHNHQPSITWCDNGDLLAAWFSANVENGRGMVVLSSRLKKGAERWTPAELFFSVPDRNVTGTSLFNDGKGHLFHFNGVEAAGDWQNLALILRESNDGGMSWSRPHIIEPEHTRRHQIISGTISNSRGWIYQLCDAGPGGNDGASIHISKDGGKTWYDPWDGKPLPDFTEGGKGSTIAGIHAGLVIRRDGSLMALGRGNSIIGKDGKKHMPMSVSYDNGKT
;
A
#
# COMPACT_ATOMS: atom_id res chain seq x y z
N MET A 1 86.71 29.69 -38.43
CA MET A 1 87.14 28.55 -37.65
C MET A 1 85.91 27.66 -37.45
N VAL A 2 85.83 26.61 -38.28
CA VAL A 2 84.65 25.80 -38.47
C VAL A 2 85.00 24.41 -37.88
N SER A 3 84.19 23.94 -36.93
CA SER A 3 84.35 22.60 -36.38
C SER A 3 83.30 21.66 -36.99
N LEU A 4 83.81 20.65 -37.65
CA LEU A 4 83.06 19.55 -38.23
C LEU A 4 82.63 18.59 -37.14
N LYS A 5 81.34 18.29 -37.06
CA LYS A 5 80.79 17.19 -36.21
C LYS A 5 80.30 16.06 -37.10
N THR A 6 80.97 14.95 -37.03
CA THR A 6 80.67 13.69 -37.65
C THR A 6 79.38 13.09 -37.10
N LYS A 7 78.44 12.76 -37.94
CA LYS A 7 77.26 11.96 -37.62
C LYS A 7 77.52 10.49 -37.88
N ILE A 8 77.42 9.69 -36.87
CA ILE A 8 77.39 8.22 -36.98
C ILE A 8 75.91 7.83 -37.10
N LEU A 9 75.59 7.17 -38.18
CA LEU A 9 74.25 6.61 -38.43
C LEU A 9 74.27 5.14 -37.95
N ILE A 10 73.53 4.82 -36.92
CA ILE A 10 73.27 3.43 -36.52
C ILE A 10 71.82 3.12 -36.90
N THR A 11 71.63 2.27 -37.88
CA THR A 11 70.38 1.72 -38.30
C THR A 11 70.05 0.52 -37.42
N LEU A 12 69.09 0.64 -36.53
CA LEU A 12 68.46 -0.48 -35.83
C LEU A 12 67.07 -0.68 -36.39
N ALA A 13 66.89 -1.77 -37.10
CA ALA A 13 65.58 -2.28 -37.50
C ALA A 13 64.82 -2.77 -36.27
N GLY A 14 63.87 -2.00 -35.79
CA GLY A 14 62.92 -2.38 -34.73
C GLY A 14 61.53 -2.09 -35.24
N GLY A 15 60.76 -3.15 -35.55
CA GLY A 15 59.37 -2.99 -35.96
C GLY A 15 58.57 -2.40 -34.83
N PHE A 16 57.98 -1.23 -35.03
CA PHE A 16 56.97 -0.67 -34.19
C PHE A 16 55.64 -1.40 -34.50
N ILE A 17 55.27 -2.31 -33.59
CA ILE A 17 53.89 -2.78 -33.49
C ILE A 17 53.10 -1.63 -32.85
N PHE A 18 52.38 -0.88 -33.67
CA PHE A 18 51.32 0.00 -33.20
C PHE A 18 50.23 -0.93 -32.65
N CYS A 19 50.18 -1.10 -31.34
CA CYS A 19 49.01 -1.60 -30.68
C CYS A 19 47.99 -0.47 -30.65
N ASP A 20 47.17 -0.43 -31.68
CA ASP A 20 46.00 0.45 -31.71
C ASP A 20 45.03 -0.06 -30.63
N LYS A 21 45.17 0.46 -29.40
CA LYS A 21 44.11 0.40 -28.41
C LYS A 21 43.01 1.33 -28.89
N THR A 22 42.18 0.86 -29.81
CA THR A 22 40.83 1.34 -29.90
C THR A 22 40.16 0.94 -28.58
N GLN A 23 40.20 1.87 -27.61
CA GLN A 23 39.20 1.88 -26.56
C GLN A 23 37.88 2.03 -27.29
N GLY A 24 37.13 0.91 -27.42
CA GLY A 24 35.76 0.99 -27.84
C GLY A 24 35.06 1.97 -26.88
N GLN A 25 34.64 3.11 -27.43
CA GLN A 25 33.75 3.97 -26.70
C GLN A 25 32.56 3.08 -26.25
N ASN A 26 32.41 2.96 -24.97
CA ASN A 26 31.26 2.27 -24.39
C ASN A 26 30.03 3.03 -24.87
N THR A 27 29.34 2.49 -25.88
CA THR A 27 28.17 3.12 -26.51
C THR A 27 26.91 2.83 -25.73
N ASP A 28 27.02 2.16 -24.61
CA ASP A 28 25.88 1.81 -23.76
C ASP A 28 25.24 3.10 -23.20
N ILE A 29 23.94 3.22 -23.38
CA ILE A 29 23.15 4.39 -22.93
C ILE A 29 23.15 4.48 -21.40
N ILE A 30 23.23 3.32 -20.73
CA ILE A 30 23.14 3.21 -19.29
C ILE A 30 24.46 2.65 -18.73
N PRO A 31 25.11 3.36 -17.81
CA PRO A 31 26.26 2.80 -17.08
C PRO A 31 25.81 1.61 -16.20
N LEU A 32 26.40 0.48 -16.43
CA LEU A 32 26.11 -0.77 -15.69
C LEU A 32 27.29 -1.19 -14.81
N VAL A 33 26.99 -1.86 -13.71
CA VAL A 33 27.97 -2.56 -12.87
C VAL A 33 27.65 -4.04 -12.86
N GLU A 34 28.70 -4.87 -12.77
CA GLU A 34 28.56 -6.32 -12.73
C GLU A 34 28.26 -6.77 -11.31
N ILE A 35 27.22 -7.58 -11.14
CA ILE A 35 26.80 -8.17 -9.89
C ILE A 35 27.09 -9.67 -9.97
N PRO A 36 27.97 -10.21 -9.11
CA PRO A 36 28.35 -11.62 -9.17
C PRO A 36 27.19 -12.52 -8.72
N ALA A 37 27.18 -13.75 -9.17
CA ALA A 37 26.37 -14.81 -8.58
C ALA A 37 26.76 -15.03 -7.11
N GLY A 38 25.79 -15.43 -6.27
CA GLY A 38 26.05 -15.65 -4.85
C GLY A 38 24.78 -15.99 -4.07
N SER A 39 24.90 -15.97 -2.76
CA SER A 39 23.78 -16.26 -1.85
C SER A 39 23.73 -15.24 -0.73
N PHE A 40 22.55 -14.95 -0.25
CA PHE A 40 22.35 -14.04 0.87
C PHE A 40 21.09 -14.42 1.67
N TYR A 41 20.92 -13.81 2.82
CA TYR A 41 19.68 -13.88 3.58
C TYR A 41 18.81 -12.66 3.23
N MET A 42 17.66 -12.93 2.64
CA MET A 42 16.68 -11.92 2.24
C MET A 42 15.69 -11.64 3.36
N GLY A 43 15.30 -10.37 3.50
CA GLY A 43 14.38 -9.93 4.51
C GLY A 43 15.04 -9.52 5.84
N SER A 44 14.22 -9.37 6.86
CA SER A 44 14.60 -9.11 8.25
C SER A 44 13.74 -9.92 9.22
N ASN A 45 14.18 -10.05 10.47
CA ASN A 45 13.33 -10.60 11.55
C ASN A 45 12.32 -9.54 11.98
N GLY A 46 11.49 -9.10 11.03
CA GLY A 46 10.55 -8.01 11.23
C GLY A 46 9.73 -8.18 12.49
N ASP A 47 9.78 -7.17 13.33
CA ASP A 47 8.89 -7.01 14.46
C ASP A 47 8.03 -5.75 14.23
N GLY A 48 6.81 -5.77 14.71
CA GLY A 48 5.91 -4.62 14.58
C GLY A 48 5.57 -4.26 13.14
N GLU A 49 5.96 -3.07 12.70
CA GLU A 49 5.60 -2.52 11.38
C GLU A 49 6.33 -3.16 10.19
N ASN A 50 7.35 -4.00 10.46
CA ASN A 50 8.18 -4.63 9.43
C ASN A 50 7.85 -6.13 9.24
N PHE A 51 6.66 -6.56 9.63
CA PHE A 51 6.24 -7.97 9.59
C PHE A 51 6.31 -8.59 8.19
N ASP A 52 6.17 -7.79 7.14
CA ASP A 52 6.18 -8.20 5.74
C ASP A 52 7.59 -8.50 5.19
N GLU A 53 8.64 -8.14 5.94
CA GLU A 53 10.03 -8.48 5.66
C GLU A 53 10.41 -9.88 6.17
N SER A 54 9.49 -10.54 6.90
CA SER A 54 9.66 -11.87 7.48
C SER A 54 8.95 -12.95 6.67
N PRO A 55 9.39 -14.21 6.76
CA PRO A 55 10.58 -14.70 7.46
C PRO A 55 11.87 -14.41 6.69
N VAL A 56 12.97 -14.26 7.43
CA VAL A 56 14.29 -14.28 6.82
C VAL A 56 14.52 -15.64 6.19
N HIS A 57 14.90 -15.67 4.92
CA HIS A 57 15.14 -16.90 4.18
C HIS A 57 16.37 -16.77 3.30
N LYS A 58 16.98 -17.91 2.97
CA LYS A 58 18.16 -17.92 2.15
C LYS A 58 17.81 -17.92 0.68
N VAL A 59 18.46 -17.04 -0.07
CA VAL A 59 18.27 -16.89 -1.52
C VAL A 59 19.60 -17.13 -2.25
N HIS A 60 19.53 -17.86 -3.35
CA HIS A 60 20.64 -18.08 -4.28
C HIS A 60 20.35 -17.30 -5.57
N ILE A 61 21.28 -16.42 -5.93
CA ILE A 61 21.37 -15.79 -7.25
C ILE A 61 22.38 -16.62 -8.05
N THR A 62 21.88 -17.44 -8.96
CA THR A 62 22.73 -18.48 -9.61
C THR A 62 23.55 -17.95 -10.77
N HIS A 63 23.18 -16.81 -11.34
CA HIS A 63 23.83 -16.23 -12.49
C HIS A 63 24.28 -14.79 -12.23
N PRO A 64 25.46 -14.39 -12.71
CA PRO A 64 25.83 -12.98 -12.67
C PRO A 64 24.92 -12.17 -13.59
N PHE A 65 24.69 -10.92 -13.23
CA PHE A 65 23.94 -9.97 -14.04
C PHE A 65 24.59 -8.59 -13.95
N LYS A 66 24.17 -7.67 -14.82
CA LYS A 66 24.58 -6.28 -14.72
C LYS A 66 23.40 -5.43 -14.29
N MET A 67 23.65 -4.49 -13.41
CA MET A 67 22.61 -3.58 -12.90
C MET A 67 22.98 -2.12 -13.19
N GLY A 68 21.97 -1.28 -13.47
CA GLY A 68 22.16 0.15 -13.60
C GLY A 68 22.89 0.72 -12.40
N ARG A 69 24.01 1.41 -12.63
CA ARG A 69 24.82 2.01 -11.58
C ARG A 69 24.04 2.98 -10.71
N THR A 70 23.07 3.65 -11.29
CA THR A 70 22.10 4.57 -10.67
C THR A 70 20.72 4.23 -11.17
N GLU A 71 19.71 4.92 -10.69
CA GLU A 71 18.38 4.97 -11.31
C GLU A 71 18.45 5.53 -12.73
N ILE A 72 17.44 5.28 -13.54
CA ILE A 72 17.31 5.88 -14.89
C ILE A 72 17.04 7.37 -14.77
N THR A 73 17.79 8.17 -15.53
CA THR A 73 17.65 9.63 -15.53
C THR A 73 16.59 10.11 -16.51
N ASN A 74 16.16 11.37 -16.37
CA ASN A 74 15.28 12.04 -17.33
C ASN A 74 15.83 11.99 -18.75
N ALA A 75 17.11 12.37 -18.95
CA ALA A 75 17.73 12.35 -20.26
C ALA A 75 17.72 10.96 -20.89
N GLN A 76 17.99 9.92 -20.12
CA GLN A 76 17.96 8.54 -20.60
C GLN A 76 16.53 8.09 -20.96
N TYR A 77 15.56 8.39 -20.13
CA TYR A 77 14.17 8.01 -20.38
C TYR A 77 13.55 8.74 -21.56
N GLU A 78 13.88 10.01 -21.75
CA GLU A 78 13.38 10.83 -22.85
C GLU A 78 13.93 10.41 -24.24
N LEU A 79 15.02 9.63 -24.29
CA LEU A 79 15.41 8.93 -25.53
C LEU A 79 14.35 7.92 -26.00
N PHE A 80 13.57 7.38 -25.08
CA PHE A 80 12.44 6.49 -25.32
C PHE A 80 11.14 7.25 -25.54
N ARG A 81 10.83 8.19 -24.63
CA ARG A 81 9.61 9.00 -24.67
C ARG A 81 9.93 10.50 -24.53
N PRO A 82 10.23 11.19 -25.62
CA PRO A 82 10.56 12.63 -25.58
C PRO A 82 9.48 13.52 -24.95
N GLU A 83 8.21 13.11 -25.05
CA GLU A 83 7.09 13.84 -24.46
C GLU A 83 7.10 13.84 -22.92
N HIS A 84 7.83 12.93 -22.28
CA HIS A 84 7.99 12.89 -20.83
C HIS A 84 8.65 14.15 -20.27
N HIS A 85 9.42 14.86 -21.08
CA HIS A 85 10.02 16.15 -20.73
C HIS A 85 9.00 17.16 -20.15
N LYS A 86 7.74 17.08 -20.56
CA LYS A 86 6.65 17.93 -20.03
C LYS A 86 6.32 17.67 -18.55
N LEU A 87 6.75 16.56 -18.01
CA LEU A 87 6.52 16.18 -16.61
C LEU A 87 7.66 16.61 -15.68
N ARG A 88 8.77 17.10 -16.22
CA ARG A 88 9.88 17.62 -15.43
C ARG A 88 9.42 18.76 -14.52
N GLY A 89 9.83 18.71 -13.26
CA GLY A 89 9.47 19.71 -12.27
C GLY A 89 8.04 19.61 -11.74
N LYS A 90 7.25 18.65 -12.21
CA LYS A 90 5.94 18.34 -11.58
C LYS A 90 6.16 17.98 -10.12
N ASN A 91 5.32 18.52 -9.23
CA ASN A 91 5.46 18.38 -7.78
C ASN A 91 6.82 18.87 -7.22
N ASN A 92 7.48 19.80 -7.92
CA ASN A 92 8.78 20.37 -7.54
C ASN A 92 9.98 19.39 -7.51
N VAL A 93 9.90 18.25 -8.18
CA VAL A 93 10.99 17.25 -8.26
C VAL A 93 11.41 16.97 -9.71
N SER A 94 12.55 16.29 -9.89
CA SER A 94 13.01 15.74 -11.20
C SER A 94 13.00 16.76 -12.33
N ARG A 95 13.88 17.76 -12.26
CA ARG A 95 13.91 18.89 -13.19
C ARG A 95 15.00 18.80 -14.26
N ASN A 96 16.15 18.21 -13.88
CA ASN A 96 17.37 18.24 -14.69
C ASN A 96 17.53 16.94 -15.46
N ASP A 97 18.44 16.94 -16.42
CA ASP A 97 18.77 15.78 -17.26
C ASP A 97 19.22 14.57 -16.42
N ASP A 98 20.03 14.82 -15.41
CA ASP A 98 20.62 13.81 -14.54
C ASP A 98 19.79 13.52 -13.26
N ASP A 99 18.63 14.12 -13.12
CA ASP A 99 17.70 13.72 -12.06
C ASP A 99 17.04 12.36 -12.40
N ALA A 100 16.79 11.53 -11.42
CA ALA A 100 16.04 10.29 -11.58
C ALA A 100 14.66 10.58 -12.20
N VAL A 101 14.27 9.78 -13.19
CA VAL A 101 12.95 9.88 -13.81
C VAL A 101 11.88 9.40 -12.82
N VAL A 102 10.79 10.14 -12.75
CA VAL A 102 9.60 9.84 -11.93
C VAL A 102 8.32 10.08 -12.72
N ASN A 103 7.16 9.90 -12.11
CA ASN A 103 5.87 9.97 -12.79
C ASN A 103 5.71 8.94 -13.91
N ILE A 104 6.27 7.76 -13.71
CA ILE A 104 6.19 6.61 -14.63
C ILE A 104 5.51 5.44 -13.91
N SER A 105 4.70 4.68 -14.64
CA SER A 105 4.10 3.45 -14.14
C SER A 105 5.05 2.26 -14.26
N TYR A 106 4.70 1.14 -13.61
CA TYR A 106 5.41 -0.12 -13.80
C TYR A 106 5.50 -0.51 -15.29
N GLN A 107 4.39 -0.39 -16.04
CA GLN A 107 4.38 -0.73 -17.47
C GLN A 107 5.27 0.22 -18.29
N ASP A 108 5.32 1.50 -17.94
CA ASP A 108 6.23 2.47 -18.60
C ASP A 108 7.70 2.06 -18.40
N ALA A 109 8.07 1.59 -17.21
CA ALA A 109 9.42 1.09 -16.93
C ALA A 109 9.73 -0.22 -17.70
N VAL A 110 8.78 -1.14 -17.77
CA VAL A 110 8.89 -2.36 -18.58
C VAL A 110 9.05 -2.05 -20.07
N ASP A 111 8.28 -1.10 -20.58
CA ASP A 111 8.35 -0.72 -22.01
C ASP A 111 9.66 -0.01 -22.33
N PHE A 112 10.21 0.77 -21.41
CA PHE A 112 11.56 1.31 -21.53
C PHE A 112 12.60 0.19 -21.64
N CYS A 113 12.53 -0.82 -20.79
CA CYS A 113 13.44 -1.97 -20.84
C CYS A 113 13.35 -2.72 -22.19
N LYS A 114 12.14 -2.93 -22.72
CA LYS A 114 11.94 -3.53 -24.04
C LYS A 114 12.53 -2.69 -25.17
N TRP A 115 12.30 -1.37 -25.11
CA TRP A 115 12.86 -0.44 -26.07
C TRP A 115 14.40 -0.45 -26.05
N LEU A 116 14.99 -0.41 -24.84
CA LEU A 116 16.42 -0.45 -24.65
C LEU A 116 17.02 -1.76 -25.15
N SER A 117 16.36 -2.88 -24.87
CA SER A 117 16.75 -4.21 -25.36
C SER A 117 16.82 -4.26 -26.88
N LYS A 118 15.80 -3.72 -27.54
CA LYS A 118 15.77 -3.63 -29.01
C LYS A 118 16.87 -2.71 -29.56
N LYS A 119 17.12 -1.59 -28.86
CA LYS A 119 18.07 -0.57 -29.30
C LYS A 119 19.52 -1.05 -29.20
N GLU A 120 19.87 -1.76 -28.13
CA GLU A 120 21.26 -2.20 -27.89
C GLU A 120 21.52 -3.66 -28.28
N GLY A 121 20.49 -4.43 -28.62
CA GLY A 121 20.60 -5.85 -28.95
C GLY A 121 20.96 -6.72 -27.75
N LYS A 122 20.68 -6.27 -26.54
CA LYS A 122 20.94 -6.94 -25.26
C LYS A 122 19.62 -7.14 -24.52
N ALA A 123 19.55 -8.08 -23.56
CA ALA A 123 18.35 -8.30 -22.78
C ALA A 123 18.33 -7.39 -21.54
N TYR A 124 17.41 -6.43 -21.50
CA TYR A 124 17.17 -5.55 -20.37
C TYR A 124 15.79 -5.80 -19.77
N ARG A 125 15.70 -5.73 -18.44
CA ARG A 125 14.48 -5.87 -17.66
C ARG A 125 14.57 -5.11 -16.34
N LEU A 126 13.50 -5.05 -15.59
CA LEU A 126 13.55 -4.65 -14.19
C LEU A 126 14.25 -5.72 -13.36
N PRO A 127 14.89 -5.36 -12.22
CA PRO A 127 15.39 -6.33 -11.27
C PRO A 127 14.24 -7.14 -10.67
N THR A 128 14.50 -8.39 -10.28
CA THR A 128 13.63 -9.05 -9.31
C THR A 128 13.83 -8.40 -7.93
N GLU A 129 12.88 -8.57 -7.04
CA GLU A 129 13.00 -8.08 -5.67
C GLU A 129 14.26 -8.64 -4.98
N ALA A 130 14.53 -9.93 -5.20
CA ALA A 130 15.70 -10.59 -4.64
C ALA A 130 17.03 -10.07 -5.25
N GLU A 131 17.07 -9.83 -6.56
CA GLU A 131 18.23 -9.22 -7.20
C GLU A 131 18.49 -7.81 -6.67
N TRP A 132 17.42 -7.04 -6.44
CA TRP A 132 17.52 -5.69 -5.90
C TRP A 132 18.11 -5.70 -4.48
N GLU A 133 17.55 -6.53 -3.57
CA GLU A 133 18.03 -6.60 -2.18
C GLU A 133 19.46 -7.16 -2.09
N TYR A 134 19.77 -8.20 -2.88
CA TYR A 134 21.12 -8.75 -2.99
C TYR A 134 22.12 -7.69 -3.41
N ALA A 135 21.78 -6.95 -4.45
CA ALA A 135 22.63 -5.89 -4.98
C ALA A 135 22.75 -4.70 -4.00
N CYS A 136 21.68 -4.33 -3.30
CA CYS A 136 21.70 -3.30 -2.28
C CYS A 136 22.62 -3.67 -1.11
N ARG A 137 22.47 -4.88 -0.59
CA ARG A 137 23.29 -5.37 0.54
C ARG A 137 24.78 -5.51 0.18
N ALA A 138 25.09 -5.91 -1.02
CA ALA A 138 26.46 -6.08 -1.50
C ALA A 138 27.37 -6.82 -0.49
N GLY A 139 26.84 -7.89 0.11
CA GLY A 139 27.53 -8.73 1.09
C GLY A 139 27.32 -8.36 2.56
N THR A 140 26.55 -7.32 2.88
CA THR A 140 26.23 -6.95 4.26
C THR A 140 24.96 -7.63 4.77
N TYR A 141 24.83 -7.75 6.10
CA TYR A 141 23.66 -8.29 6.80
C TYR A 141 23.02 -7.25 7.73
N THR A 142 23.57 -6.05 7.75
CA THR A 142 23.12 -4.92 8.57
C THR A 142 21.86 -4.25 8.03
N LEU A 143 21.29 -3.32 8.75
CA LEU A 143 20.09 -2.58 8.34
C LEU A 143 20.26 -1.86 7.00
N TYR A 144 21.44 -1.26 6.80
CA TYR A 144 21.86 -0.58 5.58
C TYR A 144 23.19 -1.17 5.10
N TYR A 145 23.55 -0.98 3.85
CA TYR A 145 24.88 -1.42 3.40
C TYR A 145 26.05 -0.65 4.06
N THR A 146 25.75 0.43 4.77
CA THR A 146 26.69 1.22 5.55
C THR A 146 26.86 0.74 6.99
N GLY A 147 26.09 -0.26 7.44
CA GLY A 147 26.01 -0.74 8.82
C GLY A 147 24.61 -0.63 9.40
N ASP A 148 24.48 -0.55 10.73
CA ASP A 148 23.20 -0.42 11.43
C ASP A 148 22.70 1.02 11.52
N GLY A 149 23.41 1.96 10.93
CA GLY A 149 23.02 3.35 10.79
C GLY A 149 23.29 3.88 9.39
N LEU A 150 22.44 4.78 8.91
CA LEU A 150 22.61 5.47 7.64
C LEU A 150 23.20 6.87 7.91
N PRO A 151 24.49 7.10 7.55
CA PRO A 151 25.10 8.43 7.68
C PRO A 151 24.33 9.49 6.88
N ALA A 152 24.24 10.71 7.36
CA ALA A 152 23.53 11.78 6.70
C ALA A 152 24.01 12.04 5.26
N SER A 153 25.31 11.84 4.97
CA SER A 153 25.89 11.94 3.63
C SER A 153 25.43 10.83 2.67
N MET A 154 24.88 9.74 3.21
CA MET A 154 24.39 8.58 2.46
C MET A 154 22.86 8.54 2.42
N CYS A 155 22.22 9.41 3.19
CA CYS A 155 20.77 9.47 3.26
C CYS A 155 20.23 10.33 2.11
N ARG A 156 19.42 9.73 1.25
CA ARG A 156 18.79 10.41 0.11
C ARG A 156 17.34 10.77 0.37
N ASN A 157 16.96 10.94 1.62
CA ASN A 157 15.67 11.53 1.95
C ASN A 157 15.78 13.04 2.23
N GLN A 158 14.70 13.75 1.93
CA GLN A 158 14.56 15.18 2.17
C GLN A 158 13.16 15.41 2.80
N VAL A 159 12.84 14.64 3.84
CA VAL A 159 11.60 14.78 4.59
C VAL A 159 11.65 16.12 5.31
N VAL A 160 11.33 17.16 4.58
CA VAL A 160 11.18 18.51 5.15
C VAL A 160 9.69 18.71 5.36
N ALA A 161 9.31 18.89 6.60
CA ALA A 161 7.96 19.25 6.96
C ALA A 161 7.47 20.42 6.09
N ARG A 162 6.53 20.13 5.17
CA ARG A 162 5.66 21.08 4.44
C ARG A 162 6.32 22.27 3.70
N ASP A 163 7.63 22.34 3.59
CA ASP A 163 8.26 23.35 2.75
C ASP A 163 8.26 22.87 1.30
N TYR A 164 7.47 23.50 0.45
CA TYR A 164 7.39 23.23 -1.00
C TYR A 164 8.68 23.60 -1.77
N LYS A 165 9.84 23.33 -1.17
CA LYS A 165 11.14 23.57 -1.81
C LYS A 165 11.38 22.53 -2.91
N PRO A 166 12.03 22.91 -4.00
CA PRO A 166 12.47 21.96 -5.00
C PRO A 166 13.38 20.90 -4.41
N VAL A 167 13.07 19.62 -4.68
CA VAL A 167 13.89 18.48 -4.27
C VAL A 167 14.75 18.07 -5.46
N SER A 168 16.06 17.98 -5.28
CA SER A 168 16.97 17.42 -6.28
C SER A 168 16.94 15.90 -6.22
N LEU A 169 16.65 15.28 -7.37
CA LEU A 169 16.74 13.84 -7.56
C LEU A 169 18.00 13.46 -8.37
N LEU A 170 19.01 14.32 -8.37
CA LEU A 170 20.29 14.07 -9.04
C LEU A 170 20.86 12.72 -8.61
N VAL A 171 21.10 11.82 -9.56
CA VAL A 171 21.59 10.46 -9.28
C VAL A 171 23.08 10.45 -8.97
N GLY A 172 23.56 9.38 -8.32
CA GLY A 172 24.99 9.18 -8.05
C GLY A 172 25.55 10.07 -6.94
N GLN A 173 24.72 10.53 -6.01
CA GLN A 173 25.14 11.49 -4.98
C GLN A 173 25.64 10.83 -3.68
N THR A 174 25.41 9.54 -3.50
CA THR A 174 25.94 8.80 -2.34
C THR A 174 27.30 8.19 -2.68
N ALA A 175 28.04 7.70 -1.68
CA ALA A 175 29.14 6.77 -1.97
C ALA A 175 28.55 5.44 -2.43
N PRO A 176 29.19 4.75 -3.40
CA PRO A 176 28.66 3.48 -3.87
C PRO A 176 28.82 2.37 -2.81
N ASN A 177 27.94 1.38 -2.86
CA ASN A 177 28.14 0.16 -2.10
C ASN A 177 29.29 -0.69 -2.65
N ALA A 178 29.56 -1.85 -2.03
CA ALA A 178 30.70 -2.70 -2.44
C ALA A 178 30.61 -3.24 -3.88
N PHE A 179 29.42 -3.25 -4.49
CA PHE A 179 29.24 -3.59 -5.91
C PHE A 179 29.35 -2.37 -6.84
N GLY A 180 29.44 -1.17 -6.31
CA GLY A 180 29.55 0.06 -7.12
C GLY A 180 28.21 0.70 -7.47
N LEU A 181 27.13 0.34 -6.78
CA LEU A 181 25.79 0.91 -6.94
C LEU A 181 25.59 2.13 -6.05
N TYR A 182 24.91 3.14 -6.57
CA TYR A 182 24.63 4.41 -5.89
C TYR A 182 23.15 4.52 -5.52
N ASP A 183 22.89 5.37 -4.55
CA ASP A 183 21.55 5.83 -4.14
C ASP A 183 20.56 4.71 -3.75
N MET A 184 21.08 3.57 -3.23
CA MET A 184 20.27 2.42 -2.82
C MET A 184 19.38 2.68 -1.58
N HIS A 185 19.52 3.83 -0.92
CA HIS A 185 18.77 4.21 0.29
C HIS A 185 18.17 5.61 0.11
N GLY A 186 16.99 5.68 -0.48
CA GLY A 186 16.27 6.93 -0.74
C GLY A 186 16.41 7.38 -2.19
N ASN A 187 16.30 8.66 -2.46
CA ASN A 187 16.17 9.31 -3.75
C ASN A 187 14.82 9.01 -4.40
N VAL A 188 14.66 7.87 -5.07
CA VAL A 188 13.36 7.38 -5.56
C VAL A 188 13.15 5.92 -5.22
N GLU A 189 11.91 5.53 -4.96
CA GLU A 189 11.53 4.12 -4.94
C GLU A 189 11.76 3.50 -6.31
N GLU A 190 12.11 2.23 -6.35
CA GLU A 190 12.46 1.57 -7.59
C GLU A 190 11.55 0.39 -7.89
N TRP A 191 10.88 0.41 -9.04
CA TRP A 191 10.09 -0.71 -9.51
C TRP A 191 10.92 -1.99 -9.65
N CYS A 192 10.43 -3.07 -9.04
CA CYS A 192 10.90 -4.44 -9.27
C CYS A 192 9.90 -5.23 -10.13
N SER A 193 10.37 -6.33 -10.75
CA SER A 193 9.55 -7.16 -11.64
C SER A 193 8.47 -7.95 -10.91
N ASP A 194 8.65 -8.17 -9.60
CA ASP A 194 7.86 -9.09 -8.81
C ASP A 194 6.48 -8.52 -8.46
N TRP A 195 5.48 -9.37 -8.43
CA TRP A 195 4.29 -9.10 -7.68
C TRP A 195 4.58 -9.16 -6.18
N TYR A 196 3.96 -8.25 -5.44
CA TYR A 196 4.09 -8.21 -3.99
C TYR A 196 3.33 -9.37 -3.35
N GLY A 197 4.00 -10.15 -2.51
CA GLY A 197 3.44 -11.26 -1.76
C GLY A 197 4.24 -11.59 -0.51
N PRO A 198 3.74 -12.47 0.36
CA PRO A 198 4.45 -12.93 1.54
C PRO A 198 5.71 -13.71 1.14
N TYR A 199 6.73 -13.64 1.99
CA TYR A 199 7.92 -14.49 1.83
C TYR A 199 7.64 -15.93 2.28
N ASP A 200 8.30 -16.88 1.61
CA ASP A 200 8.37 -18.28 2.03
C ASP A 200 9.65 -18.48 2.85
N ALA A 201 9.55 -19.25 3.96
CA ALA A 201 10.69 -19.59 4.81
C ALA A 201 11.68 -20.56 4.15
N ALA A 202 11.28 -21.24 3.09
CA ALA A 202 12.13 -22.16 2.35
C ALA A 202 13.27 -21.44 1.62
N GLU A 203 14.40 -22.15 1.47
CA GLU A 203 15.50 -21.69 0.63
C GLU A 203 15.08 -21.57 -0.82
N GLN A 204 15.37 -20.44 -1.48
CA GLN A 204 14.90 -20.12 -2.82
C GLN A 204 16.07 -19.93 -3.79
N THR A 205 15.83 -20.25 -5.07
CA THR A 205 16.80 -20.08 -6.14
C THR A 205 16.19 -19.19 -7.22
N ASP A 206 16.84 -18.06 -7.52
CA ASP A 206 16.43 -17.05 -8.49
C ASP A 206 14.93 -16.71 -8.40
N PRO A 207 14.40 -16.35 -7.20
CA PRO A 207 12.98 -16.11 -7.03
C PRO A 207 12.50 -14.90 -7.86
N VAL A 208 11.28 -14.99 -8.34
CA VAL A 208 10.62 -13.97 -9.17
C VAL A 208 9.29 -13.51 -8.58
N GLY A 209 9.05 -13.83 -7.32
CA GLY A 209 7.80 -13.53 -6.63
C GLY A 209 6.62 -14.37 -7.11
N PRO A 210 5.40 -14.05 -6.65
CA PRO A 210 4.17 -14.69 -7.10
C PRO A 210 3.92 -14.51 -8.60
N SER A 211 3.13 -15.40 -9.21
CA SER A 211 2.80 -15.35 -10.64
C SER A 211 1.85 -14.20 -10.98
N ASP A 212 1.05 -13.73 -10.02
CA ASP A 212 0.10 -12.63 -10.12
C ASP A 212 -0.04 -11.89 -8.78
N GLY A 213 -0.72 -10.75 -8.77
CA GLY A 213 -0.94 -9.95 -7.59
C GLY A 213 -1.61 -8.63 -7.90
N LEU A 214 -1.91 -7.86 -6.87
CA LEU A 214 -2.50 -6.52 -6.99
C LEU A 214 -1.44 -5.41 -7.05
N TYR A 215 -0.27 -5.65 -6.46
CA TYR A 215 0.77 -4.65 -6.30
C TYR A 215 2.08 -5.17 -6.86
N ARG A 216 2.85 -4.31 -7.51
CA ARG A 216 4.25 -4.56 -7.84
C ARG A 216 5.13 -4.10 -6.69
N VAL A 217 6.22 -4.82 -6.48
CA VAL A 217 7.20 -4.46 -5.46
C VAL A 217 7.92 -3.18 -5.86
N THR A 218 8.08 -2.26 -4.89
CA THR A 218 9.03 -1.16 -4.95
C THR A 218 10.03 -1.27 -3.79
N ARG A 219 11.25 -0.81 -4.02
CA ARG A 219 12.38 -0.95 -3.08
C ARG A 219 13.14 0.38 -2.92
N GLY A 220 13.97 0.48 -1.86
CA GLY A 220 14.90 1.59 -1.64
C GLY A 220 14.33 2.76 -0.87
N GLY A 221 13.03 2.99 -0.94
CA GLY A 221 12.39 4.20 -0.43
C GLY A 221 12.72 5.42 -1.30
N SER A 222 12.07 6.55 -1.01
CA SER A 222 12.19 7.78 -1.80
C SER A 222 12.79 8.93 -1.00
N HIS A 223 12.95 10.06 -1.66
CA HIS A 223 13.32 11.34 -1.02
C HIS A 223 12.33 11.79 0.07
N HIS A 224 11.13 11.23 0.13
CA HIS A 224 10.10 11.55 1.12
C HIS A 224 9.93 10.46 2.19
N THR A 225 10.65 9.36 2.09
CA THR A 225 10.56 8.24 3.02
C THR A 225 11.39 8.51 4.28
N PRO A 226 10.84 8.33 5.50
CA PRO A 226 11.60 8.39 6.75
C PRO A 226 12.79 7.42 6.76
N VAL A 227 13.86 7.79 7.46
CA VAL A 227 15.14 7.06 7.43
C VAL A 227 14.99 5.60 7.85
N GLU A 228 14.17 5.32 8.84
CA GLU A 228 13.86 3.99 9.36
C GLU A 228 13.28 3.02 8.33
N TYR A 229 12.70 3.55 7.25
CA TYR A 229 12.16 2.77 6.14
C TYR A 229 13.07 2.76 4.89
N LEU A 230 14.29 3.30 4.98
CA LEU A 230 15.29 3.22 3.91
C LEU A 230 16.18 1.98 4.02
N ARG A 231 15.85 1.02 4.88
CA ARG A 231 16.65 -0.19 5.14
C ARG A 231 16.73 -1.10 3.92
N SER A 232 17.81 -1.88 3.82
CA SER A 232 18.01 -2.83 2.71
C SER A 232 16.87 -3.85 2.58
N ALA A 233 16.29 -4.28 3.70
CA ALA A 233 15.18 -5.24 3.72
C ALA A 233 13.81 -4.59 3.48
N ASN A 234 13.67 -3.26 3.64
CA ASN A 234 12.39 -2.59 3.51
C ASN A 234 11.79 -2.79 2.13
N ARG A 235 10.53 -3.16 2.10
CA ARG A 235 9.79 -3.44 0.88
C ARG A 235 8.45 -2.71 0.91
N MET A 236 7.97 -2.33 -0.26
CA MET A 236 6.69 -1.66 -0.42
C MET A 236 5.95 -2.23 -1.63
N GLY A 237 4.64 -2.14 -1.62
CA GLY A 237 3.79 -2.49 -2.75
C GLY A 237 3.13 -1.25 -3.34
N MET A 238 3.11 -1.17 -4.68
CA MET A 238 2.48 -0.08 -5.40
C MET A 238 1.60 -0.60 -6.53
N ILE A 239 0.45 0.07 -6.75
CA ILE A 239 -0.45 -0.21 -7.88
C ILE A 239 0.33 -0.02 -9.20
N PRO A 240 0.31 -1.01 -10.12
CA PRO A 240 1.16 -0.95 -11.33
C PRO A 240 0.92 0.25 -12.24
N GLU A 241 -0.28 0.81 -12.25
CA GLU A 241 -0.69 1.96 -13.08
C GLU A 241 -0.33 3.31 -12.46
N ASP A 242 0.07 3.32 -11.19
CA ASP A 242 0.34 4.58 -10.49
C ASP A 242 1.55 5.31 -11.11
N ARG A 243 1.43 6.64 -11.17
CA ARG A 243 2.46 7.56 -11.66
C ARG A 243 2.64 8.68 -10.68
N GLN A 244 3.58 8.51 -9.79
CA GLN A 244 3.85 9.47 -8.73
C GLN A 244 5.29 10.01 -8.77
N SER A 245 5.51 11.07 -8.02
CA SER A 245 6.79 11.77 -7.96
C SER A 245 7.83 11.10 -7.05
N LEU A 246 7.50 9.95 -6.47
CA LEU A 246 8.36 9.24 -5.53
C LEU A 246 9.04 8.02 -6.16
N THR A 247 8.50 7.51 -7.28
CA THR A 247 8.89 6.21 -7.84
C THR A 247 9.51 6.36 -9.22
N GLY A 248 10.70 5.81 -9.36
CA GLY A 248 11.47 5.63 -10.58
C GLY A 248 11.85 4.15 -10.77
N PHE A 249 12.99 3.87 -11.36
CA PHE A 249 13.49 2.51 -11.55
C PHE A 249 14.95 2.47 -11.97
N ARG A 250 15.57 1.32 -11.80
CA ARG A 250 16.85 0.96 -12.48
C ARG A 250 16.67 -0.30 -13.30
N VAL A 251 17.60 -0.58 -14.20
CA VAL A 251 17.53 -1.74 -15.10
C VAL A 251 18.53 -2.81 -14.71
N VAL A 252 18.19 -4.04 -15.08
CA VAL A 252 19.11 -5.18 -15.11
C VAL A 252 19.33 -5.61 -16.56
N GLN A 253 20.59 -5.89 -16.91
CA GLN A 253 20.97 -6.56 -18.15
C GLN A 253 21.44 -7.97 -17.82
N SER A 254 20.75 -8.96 -18.39
CA SER A 254 21.07 -10.37 -18.17
C SER A 254 20.61 -11.21 -19.36
N ASP A 255 21.46 -12.11 -19.80
CA ASP A 255 21.13 -13.07 -20.86
C ASP A 255 20.33 -14.28 -20.33
N TYR A 256 20.19 -14.38 -19.02
CA TYR A 256 19.39 -15.41 -18.35
C TYR A 256 17.96 -14.97 -18.21
N PRO A 257 17.00 -15.72 -18.78
CA PRO A 257 15.58 -15.39 -18.64
C PRO A 257 15.13 -15.63 -17.20
N LEU A 258 14.21 -14.78 -16.72
CA LEU A 258 13.54 -15.03 -15.45
C LEU A 258 12.79 -16.37 -15.51
N GLN A 259 12.88 -17.14 -14.44
CA GLN A 259 12.05 -18.33 -14.27
C GLN A 259 10.59 -17.90 -14.21
N LYS A 260 9.69 -18.74 -14.70
CA LYS A 260 8.26 -18.49 -14.49
C LYS A 260 7.92 -18.83 -13.04
N ALA A 261 7.23 -17.91 -12.36
CA ALA A 261 6.64 -18.20 -11.07
C ALA A 261 5.72 -19.44 -11.18
N THR A 262 5.88 -20.37 -10.27
CA THR A 262 4.93 -21.48 -10.13
C THR A 262 3.71 -20.96 -9.38
N GLN A 263 2.51 -21.14 -9.95
CA GLN A 263 1.29 -20.77 -9.25
C GLN A 263 1.10 -21.69 -8.05
N ASP A 264 1.16 -21.13 -6.85
CA ASP A 264 0.77 -21.84 -5.64
C ASP A 264 -0.76 -21.84 -5.56
N MET A 265 -1.37 -23.02 -5.71
CA MET A 265 -2.83 -23.19 -5.62
C MET A 265 -3.40 -22.87 -4.23
N ASN A 266 -2.56 -22.67 -3.22
CA ASN A 266 -2.95 -22.27 -1.86
C ASN A 266 -2.87 -20.75 -1.64
N THR A 267 -2.29 -20.01 -2.57
CA THR A 267 -2.25 -18.54 -2.50
C THR A 267 -3.63 -17.98 -2.85
N PRO A 268 -4.17 -17.00 -2.12
CA PRO A 268 -5.41 -16.34 -2.49
C PRO A 268 -5.34 -15.79 -3.91
N ILE A 269 -6.33 -16.09 -4.73
CA ILE A 269 -6.44 -15.53 -6.08
C ILE A 269 -7.01 -14.13 -5.94
N PHE A 270 -6.22 -13.13 -6.32
CA PHE A 270 -6.67 -11.76 -6.45
C PHE A 270 -7.07 -11.52 -7.91
N LEU A 271 -8.31 -11.09 -8.10
CA LEU A 271 -8.82 -10.68 -9.41
C LEU A 271 -8.51 -9.20 -9.65
N GLU A 272 -8.46 -8.80 -10.91
CA GLU A 272 -8.35 -7.39 -11.28
C GLU A 272 -9.43 -6.56 -10.56
N PRO A 273 -9.06 -5.43 -9.92
CA PRO A 273 -10.04 -4.60 -9.23
C PRO A 273 -11.07 -4.05 -10.20
N ILE A 274 -12.35 -4.24 -9.88
CA ILE A 274 -13.43 -3.62 -10.61
C ILE A 274 -13.66 -2.22 -10.00
N PRO A 275 -13.50 -1.12 -10.76
CA PRO A 275 -13.76 0.23 -10.27
C PRO A 275 -15.18 0.33 -9.69
N PHE A 276 -15.27 0.61 -8.39
CA PHE A 276 -16.54 0.47 -7.66
C PHE A 276 -17.35 1.77 -7.65
N VAL A 277 -16.71 2.95 -7.58
CA VAL A 277 -17.43 4.22 -7.59
C VAL A 277 -17.67 4.70 -9.01
N VAL A 278 -18.86 4.43 -9.54
CA VAL A 278 -19.30 4.97 -10.82
C VAL A 278 -20.23 6.17 -10.53
N LYS A 279 -19.88 7.34 -11.05
CA LYS A 279 -20.67 8.56 -10.84
C LYS A 279 -22.12 8.38 -11.31
N PRO A 280 -23.09 9.02 -10.66
CA PRO A 280 -24.48 9.00 -11.10
C PRO A 280 -24.63 9.46 -12.55
N THR A 281 -25.54 8.83 -13.28
CA THR A 281 -25.90 9.28 -14.63
C THR A 281 -26.82 10.47 -14.65
N LEU A 282 -27.55 10.70 -13.54
CA LEU A 282 -28.49 11.81 -13.37
C LEU A 282 -27.88 12.88 -12.46
N ASN A 283 -27.90 14.13 -12.88
CA ASN A 283 -27.47 15.28 -12.07
C ASN A 283 -28.37 15.55 -10.84
N THR A 284 -29.47 14.81 -10.71
CA THR A 284 -30.37 14.88 -9.55
C THR A 284 -29.92 14.06 -8.35
N VAL A 285 -28.94 13.18 -8.52
CA VAL A 285 -28.37 12.40 -7.42
C VAL A 285 -27.22 13.20 -6.82
N PRO A 286 -27.27 13.57 -5.53
CA PRO A 286 -26.17 14.26 -4.86
C PRO A 286 -24.92 13.37 -4.84
N PHE A 287 -23.85 13.83 -5.48
CA PHE A 287 -22.57 13.13 -5.48
C PHE A 287 -21.46 14.16 -5.17
N TYR A 288 -20.99 14.11 -3.95
CA TYR A 288 -20.02 15.07 -3.43
C TYR A 288 -18.58 14.57 -3.57
N LEU A 289 -17.61 15.42 -3.28
CA LEU A 289 -16.19 15.09 -3.41
C LEU A 289 -15.70 14.17 -2.30
N HIS A 290 -16.29 14.26 -1.09
CA HIS A 290 -15.94 13.41 0.04
C HIS A 290 -16.85 12.18 0.06
N ASN A 291 -16.28 11.00 -0.24
CA ASN A 291 -16.96 9.71 -0.19
C ASN A 291 -16.20 8.82 0.79
N HIS A 292 -16.88 8.31 1.81
CA HIS A 292 -16.24 7.65 2.92
C HIS A 292 -17.10 6.53 3.51
N GLN A 293 -16.45 5.66 4.31
CA GLN A 293 -17.04 4.62 5.13
C GLN A 293 -17.95 3.65 4.34
N PRO A 294 -17.39 2.93 3.35
CA PRO A 294 -18.16 1.96 2.59
C PRO A 294 -18.51 0.74 3.43
N SER A 295 -19.70 0.22 3.17
CA SER A 295 -20.14 -1.09 3.61
C SER A 295 -20.57 -1.92 2.41
N ILE A 296 -20.31 -3.23 2.44
CA ILE A 296 -20.63 -4.14 1.35
C ILE A 296 -21.26 -5.41 1.90
N THR A 297 -22.23 -5.95 1.17
CA THR A 297 -22.84 -7.24 1.49
C THR A 297 -23.21 -8.03 0.24
N TRP A 298 -23.24 -9.34 0.36
CA TRP A 298 -23.82 -10.21 -0.64
C TRP A 298 -25.36 -10.20 -0.54
N CYS A 299 -26.02 -10.17 -1.69
CA CYS A 299 -27.46 -10.43 -1.81
C CYS A 299 -27.67 -11.90 -2.21
N ASP A 300 -28.79 -12.49 -1.82
CA ASP A 300 -29.06 -13.92 -2.08
C ASP A 300 -29.13 -14.30 -3.56
N ASN A 301 -29.40 -13.33 -4.43
CA ASN A 301 -29.34 -13.52 -5.88
C ASN A 301 -27.89 -13.58 -6.44
N GLY A 302 -26.88 -13.41 -5.56
CA GLY A 302 -25.47 -13.41 -5.90
C GLY A 302 -24.92 -12.05 -6.34
N ASP A 303 -25.70 -10.97 -6.24
CA ASP A 303 -25.19 -9.61 -6.42
C ASP A 303 -24.42 -9.13 -5.19
N LEU A 304 -23.47 -8.20 -5.38
CA LEU A 304 -22.91 -7.40 -4.31
C LEU A 304 -23.62 -6.05 -4.23
N LEU A 305 -24.01 -5.64 -3.03
CA LEU A 305 -24.52 -4.31 -2.74
C LEU A 305 -23.51 -3.56 -1.89
N ALA A 306 -23.10 -2.39 -2.35
CA ALA A 306 -22.25 -1.47 -1.59
C ALA A 306 -23.03 -0.19 -1.26
N ALA A 307 -22.80 0.37 -0.07
CA ALA A 307 -23.32 1.65 0.34
C ALA A 307 -22.25 2.46 1.07
N TRP A 308 -22.23 3.77 0.89
CA TRP A 308 -21.27 4.69 1.50
C TRP A 308 -21.88 6.07 1.65
N PHE A 309 -21.37 6.90 2.56
CA PHE A 309 -21.82 8.27 2.60
C PHE A 309 -21.04 9.17 1.63
N SER A 310 -21.74 10.18 1.11
CA SER A 310 -21.18 11.22 0.26
C SER A 310 -21.57 12.59 0.83
N ALA A 311 -20.58 13.47 0.98
CA ALA A 311 -20.76 14.77 1.60
C ALA A 311 -19.78 15.80 1.04
N ASN A 312 -20.06 17.09 1.23
CA ASN A 312 -19.07 18.15 0.97
C ASN A 312 -17.97 18.15 2.04
N VAL A 313 -18.37 17.96 3.28
CA VAL A 313 -17.50 17.85 4.45
C VAL A 313 -18.06 16.80 5.40
N GLU A 314 -17.21 16.11 6.13
CA GLU A 314 -17.59 14.99 7.00
C GLU A 314 -18.60 15.37 8.08
N ASN A 315 -18.54 16.60 8.57
CA ASN A 315 -19.45 17.13 9.60
C ASN A 315 -20.63 17.92 9.01
N GLY A 316 -20.91 17.74 7.73
CA GLY A 316 -21.96 18.51 7.03
C GLY A 316 -23.35 17.93 7.21
N ARG A 317 -24.36 18.80 7.17
CA ARG A 317 -25.79 18.40 7.24
C ARG A 317 -26.36 17.91 5.92
N GLY A 318 -25.77 18.25 4.80
CA GLY A 318 -26.20 17.79 3.47
C GLY A 318 -25.70 16.39 3.08
N MET A 319 -25.32 15.58 4.04
CA MET A 319 -24.79 14.25 3.81
C MET A 319 -25.86 13.28 3.31
N VAL A 320 -25.50 12.44 2.34
CA VAL A 320 -26.36 11.38 1.81
C VAL A 320 -25.64 10.04 1.84
N VAL A 321 -26.38 8.95 1.89
CA VAL A 321 -25.85 7.61 1.64
C VAL A 321 -26.19 7.24 0.21
N LEU A 322 -25.16 6.87 -0.54
CA LEU A 322 -25.25 6.36 -1.90
C LEU A 322 -25.09 4.84 -1.90
N SER A 323 -25.61 4.19 -2.92
CA SER A 323 -25.37 2.77 -3.17
C SER A 323 -24.99 2.49 -4.61
N SER A 324 -24.34 1.37 -4.81
CA SER A 324 -24.06 0.79 -6.11
C SER A 324 -24.12 -0.73 -6.01
N ARG A 325 -24.44 -1.39 -7.11
CA ARG A 325 -24.64 -2.82 -7.18
C ARG A 325 -23.73 -3.44 -8.25
N LEU A 326 -23.00 -4.46 -7.91
CA LEU A 326 -22.35 -5.35 -8.88
C LEU A 326 -23.22 -6.57 -9.06
N LYS A 327 -23.87 -6.67 -10.21
CA LYS A 327 -24.72 -7.81 -10.55
C LYS A 327 -23.85 -9.06 -10.72
N LYS A 328 -24.37 -10.23 -10.35
CA LYS A 328 -23.69 -11.49 -10.52
C LYS A 328 -23.22 -11.67 -11.97
N GLY A 329 -21.92 -11.87 -12.15
CA GLY A 329 -21.29 -12.04 -13.47
C GLY A 329 -21.09 -10.75 -14.26
N ALA A 330 -21.38 -9.58 -13.69
CA ALA A 330 -21.08 -8.29 -14.32
C ALA A 330 -19.62 -7.89 -14.07
N GLU A 331 -19.06 -7.19 -15.05
CA GLU A 331 -17.69 -6.63 -14.98
C GLU A 331 -17.66 -5.17 -14.50
N ARG A 332 -18.82 -4.59 -14.17
CA ARG A 332 -18.95 -3.19 -13.75
C ARG A 332 -20.05 -3.02 -12.73
N TRP A 333 -19.79 -2.15 -11.78
CA TRP A 333 -20.80 -1.67 -10.86
C TRP A 333 -21.82 -0.76 -11.56
N THR A 334 -23.05 -0.75 -11.07
CA THR A 334 -24.05 0.25 -11.53
C THR A 334 -23.60 1.65 -11.16
N PRO A 335 -24.07 2.69 -11.88
CA PRO A 335 -23.90 4.06 -11.41
C PRO A 335 -24.43 4.24 -10.00
N ALA A 336 -23.81 5.13 -9.22
CA ALA A 336 -24.23 5.44 -7.87
C ALA A 336 -25.64 6.01 -7.86
N GLU A 337 -26.46 5.57 -6.92
CA GLU A 337 -27.83 6.01 -6.72
C GLU A 337 -28.05 6.47 -5.27
N LEU A 338 -29.02 7.35 -5.05
CA LEU A 338 -29.40 7.76 -3.70
C LEU A 338 -30.01 6.56 -2.96
N PHE A 339 -29.38 6.17 -1.88
CA PHE A 339 -29.78 5.03 -1.08
C PHE A 339 -30.55 5.43 0.18
N PHE A 340 -30.05 6.45 0.88
CA PHE A 340 -30.66 6.97 2.09
C PHE A 340 -30.27 8.42 2.33
N SER A 341 -31.18 9.23 2.82
CA SER A 341 -30.89 10.57 3.32
C SER A 341 -31.97 11.01 4.29
N VAL A 342 -31.60 11.88 5.19
CA VAL A 342 -32.54 12.63 6.02
C VAL A 342 -32.30 14.10 5.72
N PRO A 343 -33.33 14.85 5.27
CA PRO A 343 -33.15 16.25 4.86
C PRO A 343 -32.51 17.09 5.95
N ASP A 344 -31.46 17.83 5.58
CA ASP A 344 -30.70 18.74 6.47
C ASP A 344 -30.16 18.06 7.75
N ARG A 345 -29.73 16.79 7.63
CA ARG A 345 -29.13 16.03 8.72
C ARG A 345 -27.82 15.40 8.28
N ASN A 346 -26.96 15.17 9.26
CA ASN A 346 -25.80 14.28 9.10
C ASN A 346 -26.28 12.84 9.26
N VAL A 347 -25.91 11.99 8.31
CA VAL A 347 -26.25 10.56 8.30
C VAL A 347 -24.98 9.72 8.31
N THR A 348 -24.04 10.10 9.15
CA THR A 348 -22.74 9.43 9.28
C THR A 348 -22.87 7.97 9.66
N GLY A 349 -22.05 7.17 9.05
CA GLY A 349 -21.98 5.74 9.27
C GLY A 349 -23.03 4.99 8.47
N THR A 350 -22.61 3.89 7.89
CA THR A 350 -23.53 2.97 7.21
C THR A 350 -23.00 1.55 7.37
N SER A 351 -23.88 0.60 7.65
CA SER A 351 -23.55 -0.82 7.70
C SER A 351 -24.63 -1.64 7.00
N LEU A 352 -24.20 -2.54 6.12
CA LEU A 352 -25.04 -3.52 5.46
C LEU A 352 -24.75 -4.89 6.02
N PHE A 353 -25.78 -5.69 6.25
CA PHE A 353 -25.65 -7.04 6.74
C PHE A 353 -26.68 -7.96 6.09
N ASN A 354 -26.27 -9.18 5.73
CA ASN A 354 -27.13 -10.26 5.28
C ASN A 354 -27.12 -11.38 6.35
N ASP A 355 -28.28 -11.77 6.81
CA ASP A 355 -28.42 -12.84 7.82
C ASP A 355 -28.24 -14.26 7.25
N GLY A 356 -27.99 -14.39 5.94
CA GLY A 356 -27.87 -15.65 5.22
C GLY A 356 -29.20 -16.39 5.00
N LYS A 357 -30.35 -15.74 5.23
CA LYS A 357 -31.70 -16.28 5.08
C LYS A 357 -32.58 -15.43 4.15
N GLY A 358 -31.97 -14.55 3.39
CA GLY A 358 -32.69 -13.66 2.46
C GLY A 358 -33.06 -12.29 3.04
N HIS A 359 -32.61 -12.00 4.25
CA HIS A 359 -32.94 -10.77 4.92
C HIS A 359 -31.72 -9.87 5.02
N LEU A 360 -31.84 -8.69 4.46
CA LEU A 360 -30.81 -7.65 4.51
C LEU A 360 -31.20 -6.57 5.52
N PHE A 361 -30.19 -6.12 6.25
CA PHE A 361 -30.25 -5.04 7.22
C PHE A 361 -29.39 -3.87 6.76
N HIS A 362 -29.91 -2.65 6.91
CA HIS A 362 -29.15 -1.42 6.76
C HIS A 362 -29.24 -0.60 8.04
N PHE A 363 -28.10 -0.44 8.70
CA PHE A 363 -27.95 0.40 9.87
C PHE A 363 -27.36 1.75 9.49
N ASN A 364 -27.83 2.82 10.11
CA ASN A 364 -27.30 4.16 9.91
C ASN A 364 -27.48 5.01 11.16
N GLY A 365 -26.57 5.95 11.39
CA GLY A 365 -26.74 6.98 12.39
C GLY A 365 -27.47 8.19 11.79
N VAL A 366 -28.32 8.85 12.57
CA VAL A 366 -28.96 10.11 12.19
C VAL A 366 -28.71 11.14 13.27
N GLU A 367 -28.16 12.27 12.87
CA GLU A 367 -27.84 13.39 13.76
C GLU A 367 -29.07 13.93 14.50
N ALA A 368 -28.90 14.22 15.78
CA ALA A 368 -29.93 14.84 16.60
C ALA A 368 -29.59 16.29 17.01
N ALA A 369 -28.32 16.65 17.13
CA ALA A 369 -27.91 17.88 17.78
C ALA A 369 -26.87 18.72 17.01
N GLY A 370 -26.72 18.50 15.71
CA GLY A 370 -25.87 19.33 14.86
C GLY A 370 -24.46 18.81 14.63
N ASP A 371 -24.11 17.71 15.25
CA ASP A 371 -22.82 17.05 15.04
C ASP A 371 -22.96 15.52 14.96
N TRP A 372 -21.90 14.83 14.52
CA TRP A 372 -21.85 13.37 14.40
C TRP A 372 -21.73 12.62 15.74
N GLN A 373 -21.81 13.30 16.88
CA GLN A 373 -21.54 12.71 18.21
C GLN A 373 -22.80 12.22 18.93
N ASN A 374 -23.97 12.77 18.62
CA ASN A 374 -25.23 12.42 19.27
C ASN A 374 -26.25 11.93 18.26
N LEU A 375 -26.10 10.68 17.86
CA LEU A 375 -26.87 10.06 16.79
C LEU A 375 -28.03 9.21 17.35
N ALA A 376 -29.12 9.17 16.60
CA ALA A 376 -30.10 8.09 16.71
C ALA A 376 -29.64 6.92 15.86
N LEU A 377 -29.74 5.71 16.38
CA LEU A 377 -29.45 4.50 15.65
C LEU A 377 -30.71 4.02 14.94
N ILE A 378 -30.68 3.99 13.61
CA ILE A 378 -31.82 3.53 12.79
C ILE A 378 -31.51 2.21 12.09
N LEU A 379 -32.58 1.49 11.76
CA LEU A 379 -32.57 0.27 10.98
C LEU A 379 -33.57 0.36 9.84
N ARG A 380 -33.18 -0.15 8.68
CA ARG A 380 -34.06 -0.50 7.56
C ARG A 380 -33.80 -1.93 7.13
N GLU A 381 -34.82 -2.60 6.63
CA GLU A 381 -34.78 -4.02 6.28
C GLU A 381 -35.25 -4.23 4.85
N SER A 382 -34.71 -5.25 4.20
CA SER A 382 -35.10 -5.71 2.86
C SER A 382 -35.23 -7.22 2.81
N ASN A 383 -36.28 -7.70 2.13
CA ASN A 383 -36.53 -9.13 1.90
C ASN A 383 -36.51 -9.49 0.40
N ASP A 384 -36.03 -8.60 -0.45
CA ASP A 384 -36.01 -8.74 -1.91
C ASP A 384 -34.60 -8.53 -2.50
N GLY A 385 -33.57 -8.84 -1.73
CA GLY A 385 -32.19 -8.65 -2.14
C GLY A 385 -31.74 -7.18 -2.23
N GLY A 386 -32.37 -6.30 -1.45
CA GLY A 386 -32.02 -4.89 -1.39
C GLY A 386 -32.61 -4.05 -2.54
N MET A 387 -33.64 -4.57 -3.23
CA MET A 387 -34.35 -3.80 -4.28
C MET A 387 -35.34 -2.80 -3.67
N SER A 388 -35.96 -3.16 -2.57
CA SER A 388 -36.78 -2.25 -1.77
C SER A 388 -36.41 -2.34 -0.27
N TRP A 389 -36.69 -1.29 0.46
CA TRP A 389 -36.34 -1.15 1.87
C TRP A 389 -37.52 -0.68 2.69
N SER A 390 -37.65 -1.20 3.91
CA SER A 390 -38.63 -0.71 4.88
C SER A 390 -38.42 0.78 5.18
N ARG A 391 -39.43 1.40 5.77
CA ARG A 391 -39.25 2.71 6.38
C ARG A 391 -38.21 2.61 7.50
N PRO A 392 -37.35 3.63 7.67
CA PRO A 392 -36.42 3.67 8.76
C PRO A 392 -37.16 3.71 10.10
N HIS A 393 -36.71 2.95 11.07
CA HIS A 393 -37.20 3.01 12.44
C HIS A 393 -36.02 3.07 13.41
N ILE A 394 -36.23 3.73 14.53
CA ILE A 394 -35.21 3.87 15.58
C ILE A 394 -35.20 2.57 16.39
N ILE A 395 -34.01 1.97 16.49
CA ILE A 395 -33.82 0.72 17.27
C ILE A 395 -33.35 1.00 18.70
N GLU A 396 -32.71 2.15 18.91
CA GLU A 396 -32.33 2.66 20.23
C GLU A 396 -32.83 4.10 20.31
N PRO A 397 -33.79 4.42 21.20
CA PRO A 397 -34.48 5.71 21.21
C PRO A 397 -33.63 6.85 21.76
N GLU A 398 -32.56 6.54 22.47
CA GLU A 398 -31.72 7.54 23.10
C GLU A 398 -30.65 8.05 22.12
N HIS A 399 -30.51 9.38 22.01
CA HIS A 399 -29.47 9.99 21.23
C HIS A 399 -28.19 10.07 22.06
N THR A 400 -27.26 9.16 21.80
CA THR A 400 -26.02 9.05 22.57
C THR A 400 -24.79 9.00 21.67
N ARG A 401 -23.62 9.21 22.27
CA ARG A 401 -22.34 9.05 21.57
C ARG A 401 -22.02 7.60 21.19
N ARG A 402 -22.82 6.66 21.68
CA ARG A 402 -22.65 5.22 21.44
C ARG A 402 -23.38 4.71 20.19
N HIS A 403 -23.87 5.59 19.34
CA HIS A 403 -24.71 5.27 18.18
C HIS A 403 -24.07 5.67 16.83
N GLN A 404 -22.79 5.99 16.80
CA GLN A 404 -22.11 6.21 15.54
C GLN A 404 -21.79 4.86 14.87
N ILE A 405 -22.55 4.52 13.84
CA ILE A 405 -22.40 3.26 13.12
C ILE A 405 -21.01 3.15 12.51
N ILE A 406 -20.41 1.98 12.68
CA ILE A 406 -19.26 1.52 11.92
C ILE A 406 -19.63 0.25 11.15
N SER A 407 -19.03 0.03 10.00
CA SER A 407 -19.29 -1.16 9.21
C SER A 407 -18.77 -2.42 9.94
N GLY A 408 -19.39 -3.56 9.70
CA GLY A 408 -18.95 -4.84 10.29
C GLY A 408 -19.97 -5.52 11.19
N THR A 409 -21.25 -5.42 10.86
CA THR A 409 -22.31 -6.24 11.49
C THR A 409 -22.04 -7.73 11.25
N ILE A 410 -22.15 -8.53 12.29
CA ILE A 410 -21.99 -9.99 12.22
C ILE A 410 -23.10 -10.72 12.98
N SER A 411 -23.25 -12.01 12.74
CA SER A 411 -24.14 -12.86 13.53
C SER A 411 -23.45 -14.14 13.99
N ASN A 412 -23.84 -14.65 15.15
CA ASN A 412 -23.35 -15.92 15.66
C ASN A 412 -24.23 -17.12 15.25
N SER A 413 -23.79 -18.32 15.55
CA SER A 413 -24.52 -19.55 15.25
C SER A 413 -25.88 -19.68 15.92
N ARG A 414 -26.19 -18.83 16.91
CA ARG A 414 -27.51 -18.75 17.57
C ARG A 414 -28.44 -17.76 16.89
N GLY A 415 -27.98 -17.06 15.84
CA GLY A 415 -28.71 -16.01 15.15
C GLY A 415 -28.75 -14.67 15.89
N TRP A 416 -27.88 -14.47 16.90
CA TRP A 416 -27.74 -13.16 17.51
C TRP A 416 -26.97 -12.25 16.58
N ILE A 417 -27.44 -11.02 16.42
CA ILE A 417 -26.82 -10.03 15.56
C ILE A 417 -26.08 -9.00 16.42
N TYR A 418 -24.88 -8.64 16.01
CA TYR A 418 -24.02 -7.69 16.69
C TYR A 418 -23.71 -6.54 15.74
N GLN A 419 -24.20 -5.34 16.08
CA GLN A 419 -23.89 -4.10 15.36
C GLN A 419 -22.88 -3.30 16.17
N LEU A 420 -21.76 -2.96 15.55
CA LEU A 420 -20.74 -2.12 16.16
C LEU A 420 -21.03 -0.63 15.91
N CYS A 421 -20.76 0.17 16.94
CA CYS A 421 -20.80 1.63 16.88
C CYS A 421 -19.59 2.19 17.63
N ASP A 422 -19.16 3.39 17.26
CA ASP A 422 -18.22 4.13 18.10
C ASP A 422 -18.95 4.71 19.32
N ALA A 423 -18.26 4.76 20.44
CA ALA A 423 -18.81 5.19 21.72
C ALA A 423 -18.41 6.62 22.11
N GLY A 424 -17.76 7.35 21.23
CA GLY A 424 -17.40 8.75 21.44
C GLY A 424 -16.19 9.21 20.62
N PRO A 425 -15.98 10.53 20.47
CA PRO A 425 -14.89 11.08 19.68
C PRO A 425 -13.54 10.94 20.38
N GLY A 426 -12.49 10.83 19.58
CA GLY A 426 -11.11 11.04 20.04
C GLY A 426 -10.27 9.80 20.35
N GLY A 427 -10.75 8.60 20.08
CA GLY A 427 -9.94 7.37 20.12
C GLY A 427 -9.73 6.75 21.51
N ASN A 428 -10.08 7.43 22.61
CA ASN A 428 -10.01 6.89 23.96
C ASN A 428 -11.35 6.38 24.49
N ASP A 429 -12.44 6.74 23.81
CA ASP A 429 -13.79 6.46 24.28
C ASP A 429 -14.30 5.07 23.87
N GLY A 430 -13.53 4.37 23.04
CA GLY A 430 -13.81 3.00 22.64
C GLY A 430 -14.95 2.84 21.64
N ALA A 431 -15.34 1.59 21.37
CA ALA A 431 -16.49 1.23 20.56
C ALA A 431 -17.54 0.50 21.38
N SER A 432 -18.81 0.71 21.02
CA SER A 432 -19.95 0.03 21.63
C SER A 432 -20.42 -1.13 20.75
N ILE A 433 -21.22 -2.00 21.32
CA ILE A 433 -21.85 -3.11 20.62
C ILE A 433 -23.35 -3.12 20.94
N HIS A 434 -24.18 -3.12 19.92
CA HIS A 434 -25.62 -3.28 20.05
C HIS A 434 -26.01 -4.71 19.65
N ILE A 435 -26.78 -5.37 20.47
CA ILE A 435 -27.06 -6.80 20.34
C ILE A 435 -28.55 -7.04 20.14
N SER A 436 -28.88 -7.79 19.10
CA SER A 436 -30.20 -8.39 18.92
C SER A 436 -30.14 -9.89 19.10
N LYS A 437 -31.11 -10.46 19.86
CA LYS A 437 -31.21 -11.91 20.09
C LYS A 437 -32.40 -12.55 19.38
N ASP A 438 -33.20 -11.76 18.70
CA ASP A 438 -34.49 -12.11 18.13
C ASP A 438 -34.60 -11.80 16.61
N GLY A 439 -33.45 -11.74 15.93
CA GLY A 439 -33.39 -11.52 14.49
C GLY A 439 -33.63 -10.07 14.10
N GLY A 440 -33.20 -9.11 14.91
CA GLY A 440 -33.28 -7.69 14.62
C GLY A 440 -34.50 -6.98 15.15
N LYS A 441 -35.41 -7.68 15.84
CA LYS A 441 -36.68 -7.08 16.34
C LYS A 441 -36.48 -6.18 17.56
N THR A 442 -35.61 -6.61 18.47
CA THR A 442 -35.25 -5.82 19.65
C THR A 442 -33.75 -5.75 19.79
N TRP A 443 -33.27 -4.62 20.30
CA TRP A 443 -31.85 -4.31 20.44
C TRP A 443 -31.56 -3.81 21.85
N TYR A 444 -30.32 -4.00 22.31
CA TYR A 444 -29.84 -3.43 23.55
C TYR A 444 -28.34 -3.20 23.50
N ASP A 445 -27.88 -2.10 24.13
CA ASP A 445 -26.48 -1.86 24.47
C ASP A 445 -26.20 -2.50 25.84
N PRO A 446 -25.22 -3.39 25.99
CA PRO A 446 -24.88 -3.98 27.28
C PRO A 446 -24.22 -3.00 28.27
N TRP A 447 -24.06 -1.74 27.88
CA TRP A 447 -23.45 -0.73 28.74
C TRP A 447 -24.20 -0.59 30.08
N ASP A 448 -23.44 -0.67 31.19
CA ASP A 448 -23.96 -0.64 32.55
C ASP A 448 -23.89 0.78 33.18
N GLY A 449 -23.63 1.82 32.38
CA GLY A 449 -23.53 3.21 32.84
C GLY A 449 -22.23 3.55 33.56
N LYS A 450 -21.28 2.61 33.67
CA LYS A 450 -20.02 2.87 34.33
C LYS A 450 -19.07 3.69 33.44
N PRO A 451 -18.14 4.45 34.04
CA PRO A 451 -17.05 5.09 33.32
C PRO A 451 -16.26 4.09 32.49
N LEU A 452 -15.72 4.55 31.38
CA LEU A 452 -14.82 3.75 30.56
C LEU A 452 -13.62 3.31 31.38
N PRO A 453 -13.14 2.05 31.19
CA PRO A 453 -11.92 1.60 31.84
C PRO A 453 -10.70 2.38 31.29
N ASP A 454 -9.66 2.44 32.08
CA ASP A 454 -8.36 2.87 31.56
C ASP A 454 -7.79 1.73 30.70
N PHE A 455 -7.88 1.87 29.39
CA PHE A 455 -7.44 0.86 28.44
C PHE A 455 -5.92 0.62 28.45
N THR A 456 -5.13 1.52 29.05
CA THR A 456 -3.65 1.37 29.14
C THR A 456 -3.26 0.27 30.15
N GLU A 457 -4.09 0.06 31.17
CA GLU A 457 -3.89 -0.97 32.21
C GLU A 457 -4.61 -2.29 31.89
N GLY A 458 -5.37 -2.34 30.77
CA GLY A 458 -6.36 -3.36 30.52
C GLY A 458 -7.60 -3.13 31.40
N GLY A 459 -8.76 -3.55 30.96
CA GLY A 459 -9.99 -3.30 31.68
C GLY A 459 -11.03 -4.39 31.42
N LYS A 460 -12.07 -4.41 32.28
CA LYS A 460 -13.30 -5.17 32.03
C LYS A 460 -14.46 -4.21 31.93
N GLY A 461 -15.33 -4.44 30.97
CA GLY A 461 -16.53 -3.64 30.82
C GLY A 461 -17.21 -3.92 29.49
N SER A 462 -18.29 -3.22 29.23
CA SER A 462 -19.12 -3.37 28.04
C SER A 462 -18.70 -2.47 26.87
N THR A 463 -17.48 -1.92 26.91
CA THR A 463 -16.93 -1.07 25.86
C THR A 463 -15.64 -1.68 25.30
N ILE A 464 -15.59 -1.79 23.98
CA ILE A 464 -14.42 -2.30 23.25
C ILE A 464 -13.35 -1.20 23.24
N ALA A 465 -12.11 -1.56 23.52
CA ALA A 465 -10.99 -0.62 23.50
C ALA A 465 -10.73 -0.13 22.07
N GLY A 466 -10.59 1.19 21.91
CA GLY A 466 -10.35 1.87 20.62
C GLY A 466 -11.62 2.04 19.77
N ILE A 467 -11.59 3.03 18.88
CA ILE A 467 -12.69 3.34 17.96
C ILE A 467 -12.57 2.55 16.65
N HIS A 468 -13.64 2.55 15.84
CA HIS A 468 -13.72 1.85 14.55
C HIS A 468 -13.37 0.35 14.66
N ALA A 469 -13.86 -0.29 15.72
CA ALA A 469 -13.50 -1.68 16.00
C ALA A 469 -14.06 -2.63 14.93
N GLY A 470 -13.23 -3.58 14.52
CA GLY A 470 -13.65 -4.75 13.77
C GLY A 470 -13.95 -5.91 14.72
N LEU A 471 -15.03 -6.66 14.52
CA LEU A 471 -15.46 -7.76 15.35
C LEU A 471 -15.45 -9.08 14.59
N VAL A 472 -14.94 -10.13 15.23
CA VAL A 472 -14.98 -11.50 14.72
C VAL A 472 -15.42 -12.48 15.79
N ILE A 473 -16.04 -13.60 15.37
CA ILE A 473 -16.36 -14.72 16.24
C ILE A 473 -15.26 -15.76 16.11
N ARG A 474 -14.62 -16.09 17.22
CA ARG A 474 -13.57 -17.10 17.24
C ARG A 474 -14.17 -18.51 17.20
N ARG A 475 -13.34 -19.52 16.90
CA ARG A 475 -13.77 -20.92 16.83
C ARG A 475 -14.37 -21.45 18.13
N ASP A 476 -13.96 -20.91 19.26
CA ASP A 476 -14.51 -21.24 20.58
C ASP A 476 -15.83 -20.52 20.91
N GLY A 477 -16.34 -19.70 19.99
CA GLY A 477 -17.56 -18.92 20.13
C GLY A 477 -17.38 -17.59 20.88
N SER A 478 -16.17 -17.28 21.36
CA SER A 478 -15.87 -15.97 21.96
C SER A 478 -15.85 -14.89 20.89
N LEU A 479 -16.14 -13.65 21.28
CA LEU A 479 -16.03 -12.48 20.42
C LEU A 479 -14.66 -11.84 20.62
N MET A 480 -14.00 -11.47 19.53
CA MET A 480 -12.74 -10.72 19.56
C MET A 480 -12.90 -9.47 18.71
N ALA A 481 -12.51 -8.34 19.25
CA ALA A 481 -12.52 -7.06 18.56
C ALA A 481 -11.14 -6.41 18.58
N LEU A 482 -10.80 -5.74 17.48
CA LEU A 482 -9.60 -4.92 17.32
C LEU A 482 -10.05 -3.50 17.01
N GLY A 483 -9.67 -2.54 17.84
CA GLY A 483 -10.05 -1.14 17.69
C GLY A 483 -8.85 -0.28 17.31
N ARG A 484 -9.11 0.86 16.69
CA ARG A 484 -8.10 1.87 16.41
C ARG A 484 -7.76 2.64 17.69
N GLY A 485 -6.53 2.51 18.18
CA GLY A 485 -6.08 3.10 19.44
C GLY A 485 -5.20 4.33 19.24
N ASN A 486 -5.70 5.41 18.63
CA ASN A 486 -4.89 6.62 18.36
C ASN A 486 -4.25 7.24 19.61
N SER A 487 -4.87 7.09 20.78
CA SER A 487 -4.44 7.69 22.05
C SER A 487 -4.11 6.67 23.13
N ILE A 488 -4.23 5.37 22.83
CA ILE A 488 -3.91 4.31 23.79
C ILE A 488 -2.42 4.04 23.72
N ILE A 489 -1.73 4.37 24.82
CA ILE A 489 -0.28 4.16 24.98
C ILE A 489 -0.10 3.02 25.97
N GLY A 490 0.58 1.95 25.56
CA GLY A 490 0.88 0.81 26.43
C GLY A 490 1.91 1.14 27.52
N LYS A 491 2.14 0.20 28.44
CA LYS A 491 3.13 0.32 29.53
C LYS A 491 4.58 0.52 29.01
N ASP A 492 4.84 0.12 27.79
CA ASP A 492 6.11 0.30 27.09
C ASP A 492 6.28 1.72 26.49
N GLY A 493 5.30 2.60 26.66
CA GLY A 493 5.28 3.96 26.11
C GLY A 493 4.96 4.03 24.62
N LYS A 494 4.60 2.93 23.97
CA LYS A 494 4.27 2.87 22.55
C LYS A 494 2.74 2.86 22.32
N LYS A 495 2.34 3.31 21.13
CA LYS A 495 0.95 3.17 20.66
C LYS A 495 0.70 1.73 20.22
N HIS A 496 -0.41 1.16 20.64
CA HIS A 496 -0.82 -0.19 20.28
C HIS A 496 -2.24 -0.19 19.69
N MET A 497 -2.49 -1.16 18.81
CA MET A 497 -3.85 -1.50 18.42
C MET A 497 -4.47 -2.31 19.55
N PRO A 498 -5.50 -1.81 20.24
CA PRO A 498 -6.10 -2.53 21.35
C PRO A 498 -6.92 -3.71 20.86
N MET A 499 -6.90 -4.79 21.64
CA MET A 499 -7.71 -5.98 21.43
C MET A 499 -8.60 -6.20 22.64
N SER A 500 -9.87 -6.46 22.38
CA SER A 500 -10.86 -6.85 23.39
C SER A 500 -11.40 -8.24 23.10
N VAL A 501 -11.64 -9.04 24.16
CA VAL A 501 -12.21 -10.39 24.01
C VAL A 501 -13.36 -10.56 25.00
N SER A 502 -14.53 -10.97 24.48
CA SER A 502 -15.70 -11.31 25.29
C SER A 502 -15.97 -12.82 25.26
N TYR A 503 -16.11 -13.41 26.44
CA TYR A 503 -16.48 -14.81 26.62
C TYR A 503 -17.95 -15.01 27.05
N ASP A 504 -18.71 -13.92 27.15
CA ASP A 504 -20.10 -13.88 27.60
C ASP A 504 -21.08 -13.31 26.56
N ASN A 505 -20.70 -13.44 25.28
CA ASN A 505 -21.46 -12.98 24.10
C ASN A 505 -21.65 -11.47 24.07
N GLY A 506 -20.60 -10.72 24.36
CA GLY A 506 -20.56 -9.25 24.22
C GLY A 506 -21.12 -8.50 25.42
N LYS A 507 -21.34 -9.12 26.57
CA LYS A 507 -21.78 -8.40 27.78
C LYS A 507 -20.62 -7.68 28.45
N THR A 508 -19.44 -8.32 28.47
CA THR A 508 -18.20 -7.72 28.99
C THR A 508 -17.02 -8.11 28.13
#